data_0e302083c069f157fb8285d2c0bb455d
#
_entry.id   0e302083c069f157fb8285d2c0bb455d
#
_cell.length_a   1.000
_cell.length_b   1.000
_cell.length_c   1.000
_cell.angle_alpha   90.00
_cell.angle_beta   90.00
_cell.angle_gamma   90.00
#
_symmetry.space_group_name_H-M   'P 1'
#
loop_
_entity.id
_entity.type
_entity.pdbx_description
1 polymer ?
#
loop_
_entity_poly.entity_id
_entity_poly.type
_entity_poly.pdbx_seq_one_letter_code
_entity_poly.pdbx_strand_id
1 'polypeptide(L)'
;MMRRVHQFVATLTRRDAIGEHTLAIHDALRAEGVAGEVFAGRVNPDARGLGRHHHDADEVMGPDDLVLYHHSTGTPVADRVMELGRPIVLNYHNVTPPEFFNRFEHSVAVELAHGRRQLRRLSLAARLGIGDSSFNESELIAAGCTHTCVVPILFDHDTLPTPDPTHVAAIRDRHRGPHWLFVGRIAPNKAQHDLIGALAIARRHHDPDTHLTLIGSPASAHYRNTLDHLINHLDLTDAITFTGSITDQHLADHYAAADLFTSASDHEGFCVPLLEAMHHRLPIVAHAAAAVPETLDDAGLLYTDK
;
A
#
# COMPACT_ATOMS: atom_id res chain seq x y z
N MET A 1 9.66 -33.29 -13.33
CA MET A 1 9.84 -31.89 -13.74
C MET A 1 9.66 -31.04 -12.49
N MET A 2 10.54 -30.08 -12.22
CA MET A 2 10.32 -29.14 -11.11
C MET A 2 9.06 -28.33 -11.42
N ARG A 3 8.16 -28.19 -10.43
CA ARG A 3 6.95 -27.36 -10.54
C ARG A 3 7.35 -25.91 -10.72
N ARG A 4 6.73 -25.19 -11.64
CA ARG A 4 6.91 -23.77 -11.82
C ARG A 4 5.91 -23.02 -10.93
N VAL A 5 6.26 -21.82 -10.49
CA VAL A 5 5.39 -20.93 -9.72
C VAL A 5 5.15 -19.68 -10.57
N HIS A 6 3.92 -19.50 -11.02
CA HIS A 6 3.53 -18.34 -11.79
C HIS A 6 2.76 -17.38 -10.90
N GLN A 7 3.17 -16.11 -10.90
CA GLN A 7 2.52 -15.07 -10.12
C GLN A 7 1.46 -14.34 -10.93
N PHE A 8 0.36 -14.00 -10.29
CA PHE A 8 -0.74 -13.23 -10.90
C PHE A 8 -1.05 -12.02 -10.05
N VAL A 9 -1.20 -10.84 -10.67
CA VAL A 9 -1.49 -9.57 -10.01
C VAL A 9 -2.46 -8.74 -10.82
N ALA A 10 -3.28 -7.92 -10.17
CA ALA A 10 -4.25 -7.06 -10.87
C ALA A 10 -3.54 -6.05 -11.79
N THR A 11 -2.54 -5.36 -11.27
CA THR A 11 -1.70 -4.41 -12.01
C THR A 11 -0.26 -4.61 -11.59
N LEU A 12 0.65 -4.72 -12.56
CA LEU A 12 2.10 -4.75 -12.31
C LEU A 12 2.68 -3.36 -12.56
N THR A 13 3.27 -2.77 -11.52
CA THR A 13 3.95 -1.47 -11.53
C THR A 13 5.05 -1.47 -10.47
N ARG A 14 6.13 -0.72 -10.72
CA ARG A 14 7.21 -0.49 -9.74
C ARG A 14 6.91 0.64 -8.75
N ARG A 15 5.71 1.24 -8.83
CA ARG A 15 5.33 2.42 -8.04
C ARG A 15 4.35 2.10 -6.92
N ASP A 16 4.17 0.83 -6.60
CA ASP A 16 3.38 0.43 -5.44
C ASP A 16 3.98 -0.79 -4.74
N ALA A 17 3.65 -0.94 -3.47
CA ALA A 17 4.19 -1.99 -2.62
C ALA A 17 3.89 -3.40 -3.14
N ILE A 18 2.73 -3.63 -3.78
CA ILE A 18 2.33 -4.95 -4.27
C ILE A 18 3.13 -5.32 -5.52
N GLY A 19 3.34 -4.36 -6.42
CA GLY A 19 4.15 -4.56 -7.62
C GLY A 19 5.60 -4.88 -7.28
N GLU A 20 6.22 -4.11 -6.38
CA GLU A 20 7.58 -4.37 -5.91
C GLU A 20 7.67 -5.73 -5.17
N HIS A 21 6.72 -6.03 -4.28
CA HIS A 21 6.67 -7.32 -3.60
C HIS A 21 6.53 -8.50 -4.57
N THR A 22 5.69 -8.37 -5.61
CA THR A 22 5.54 -9.38 -6.67
C THR A 22 6.87 -9.64 -7.38
N LEU A 23 7.61 -8.58 -7.72
CA LEU A 23 8.90 -8.68 -8.39
C LEU A 23 9.97 -9.24 -7.44
N ALA A 24 10.01 -8.83 -6.18
CA ALA A 24 10.93 -9.36 -5.18
C ALA A 24 10.73 -10.87 -4.95
N ILE A 25 9.48 -11.33 -4.86
CA ILE A 25 9.17 -12.77 -4.78
C ILE A 25 9.63 -13.48 -6.06
N HIS A 26 9.42 -12.87 -7.24
CA HIS A 26 9.84 -13.47 -8.51
C HIS A 26 11.35 -13.69 -8.53
N ASP A 27 12.12 -12.68 -8.11
CA ASP A 27 13.59 -12.77 -8.09
C ASP A 27 14.08 -13.76 -7.03
N ALA A 28 13.46 -13.80 -5.84
CA ALA A 28 13.78 -14.77 -4.79
C ALA A 28 13.52 -16.22 -5.25
N LEU A 29 12.37 -16.49 -5.87
CA LEU A 29 12.05 -17.82 -6.43
C LEU A 29 13.06 -18.24 -7.50
N ARG A 30 13.47 -17.33 -8.37
CA ARG A 30 14.48 -17.60 -9.40
C ARG A 30 15.86 -17.89 -8.80
N ALA A 31 16.24 -17.17 -7.76
CA ALA A 31 17.50 -17.41 -7.03
C ALA A 31 17.54 -18.83 -6.41
N GLU A 32 16.38 -19.32 -5.96
CA GLU A 32 16.21 -20.71 -5.45
C GLU A 32 16.00 -21.75 -6.59
N GLY A 33 16.14 -21.37 -7.84
CA GLY A 33 16.01 -22.27 -8.99
C GLY A 33 14.55 -22.61 -9.36
N VAL A 34 13.56 -21.91 -8.80
CA VAL A 34 12.15 -22.09 -9.12
C VAL A 34 11.80 -21.21 -10.32
N ALA A 35 11.46 -21.83 -11.44
CA ALA A 35 11.05 -21.13 -12.65
C ALA A 35 9.59 -20.63 -12.52
N GLY A 36 9.27 -19.56 -13.25
CA GLY A 36 7.93 -19.02 -13.32
C GLY A 36 7.91 -17.71 -14.11
N GLU A 37 6.72 -17.17 -14.30
CA GLU A 37 6.49 -15.87 -14.94
C GLU A 37 5.48 -15.07 -14.11
N VAL A 38 5.48 -13.74 -14.32
CA VAL A 38 4.51 -12.82 -13.72
C VAL A 38 3.45 -12.49 -14.77
N PHE A 39 2.18 -12.68 -14.41
CA PHE A 39 1.02 -12.35 -15.22
C PHE A 39 0.20 -11.24 -14.55
N ALA A 40 -0.25 -10.28 -15.35
CA ALA A 40 -1.01 -9.14 -14.84
C ALA A 40 -2.25 -8.84 -15.68
N GLY A 41 -3.25 -8.24 -15.07
CA GLY A 41 -4.37 -7.65 -15.79
C GLY A 41 -3.94 -6.42 -16.57
N ARG A 42 -3.00 -5.66 -16.00
CA ARG A 42 -2.36 -4.50 -16.61
C ARG A 42 -0.88 -4.46 -16.25
N VAL A 43 -0.03 -4.24 -17.25
CA VAL A 43 1.40 -3.97 -17.05
C VAL A 43 1.64 -2.49 -17.35
N ASN A 44 2.06 -1.74 -16.34
CA ASN A 44 2.35 -0.33 -16.49
C ASN A 44 3.68 -0.10 -17.25
N PRO A 45 3.90 1.10 -17.84
CA PRO A 45 5.11 1.39 -18.62
C PRO A 45 6.42 1.19 -17.85
N ASP A 46 6.44 1.45 -16.53
CA ASP A 46 7.59 1.28 -15.63
C ASP A 46 7.94 -0.20 -15.32
N ALA A 47 7.00 -1.11 -15.59
CA ALA A 47 7.18 -2.56 -15.45
C ALA A 47 7.19 -3.31 -16.80
N ARG A 48 7.35 -2.58 -17.92
CA ARG A 48 7.36 -3.19 -19.25
C ARG A 48 8.47 -4.24 -19.39
N GLY A 49 8.08 -5.43 -19.84
CA GLY A 49 9.00 -6.57 -20.01
C GLY A 49 9.22 -7.40 -18.75
N LEU A 50 8.65 -7.00 -17.59
CA LEU A 50 8.74 -7.75 -16.33
C LEU A 50 7.54 -8.65 -16.09
N GLY A 51 6.48 -8.54 -16.90
CA GLY A 51 5.30 -9.38 -16.82
C GLY A 51 4.57 -9.47 -18.17
N ARG A 52 3.66 -10.43 -18.26
CA ARG A 52 2.79 -10.70 -19.42
C ARG A 52 1.33 -10.42 -19.07
N HIS A 53 0.49 -10.31 -20.09
CA HIS A 53 -0.94 -10.21 -19.87
C HIS A 53 -1.51 -11.57 -19.37
N HIS A 54 -2.44 -11.55 -18.42
CA HIS A 54 -2.95 -12.77 -17.79
C HIS A 54 -3.64 -13.75 -18.75
N HIS A 55 -4.08 -13.30 -19.93
CA HIS A 55 -4.63 -14.17 -20.98
C HIS A 55 -3.56 -15.04 -21.65
N ASP A 56 -2.28 -14.68 -21.58
CA ASP A 56 -1.19 -15.46 -22.16
C ASP A 56 -0.80 -16.69 -21.29
N ALA A 57 -1.43 -16.86 -20.15
CA ALA A 57 -1.08 -17.91 -19.19
C ALA A 57 -1.24 -19.33 -19.76
N ASP A 58 -2.26 -19.57 -20.60
CA ASP A 58 -2.49 -20.89 -21.21
C ASP A 58 -1.35 -21.33 -22.13
N GLU A 59 -0.66 -20.39 -22.75
CA GLU A 59 0.49 -20.69 -23.64
C GLU A 59 1.72 -21.16 -22.88
N VAL A 60 1.80 -20.83 -21.58
CA VAL A 60 3.00 -21.00 -20.76
C VAL A 60 2.83 -22.06 -19.69
N MET A 61 1.65 -22.11 -19.05
CA MET A 61 1.41 -22.95 -17.87
C MET A 61 1.19 -24.41 -18.20
N GLY A 62 1.94 -25.27 -17.50
CA GLY A 62 1.75 -26.72 -17.52
C GLY A 62 0.71 -27.19 -16.50
N PRO A 63 0.32 -28.50 -16.57
CA PRO A 63 -0.73 -29.04 -15.70
C PRO A 63 -0.35 -29.07 -14.20
N ASP A 64 0.91 -29.13 -13.88
CA ASP A 64 1.44 -29.26 -12.49
C ASP A 64 1.91 -27.93 -11.90
N ASP A 65 1.84 -26.83 -12.68
CA ASP A 65 2.32 -25.53 -12.25
C ASP A 65 1.40 -24.94 -11.16
N LEU A 66 1.99 -24.11 -10.30
CA LEU A 66 1.32 -23.47 -9.18
C LEU A 66 1.04 -21.99 -9.50
N VAL A 67 -0.11 -21.51 -9.07
CA VAL A 67 -0.48 -20.11 -9.11
C VAL A 67 -0.21 -19.49 -7.74
N LEU A 68 0.58 -18.41 -7.71
CA LEU A 68 0.67 -17.47 -6.59
C LEU A 68 -0.11 -16.22 -6.99
N TYR A 69 -1.28 -16.00 -6.38
CA TYR A 69 -2.15 -14.89 -6.73
C TYR A 69 -2.12 -13.80 -5.68
N HIS A 70 -1.73 -12.58 -6.10
CA HIS A 70 -1.71 -11.36 -5.31
C HIS A 70 -3.08 -10.67 -5.34
N HIS A 71 -3.86 -10.79 -4.26
CA HIS A 71 -5.21 -10.26 -4.20
C HIS A 71 -5.29 -8.99 -3.34
N SER A 72 -5.67 -7.88 -3.98
CA SER A 72 -5.77 -6.55 -3.34
C SER A 72 -7.00 -5.74 -3.77
N THR A 73 -7.70 -6.17 -4.82
CA THR A 73 -8.88 -5.48 -5.36
C THR A 73 -9.74 -6.43 -6.19
N GLY A 74 -10.94 -6.00 -6.59
CA GLY A 74 -11.77 -6.74 -7.54
C GLY A 74 -11.23 -6.65 -8.95
N THR A 75 -11.01 -7.81 -9.61
CA THR A 75 -10.38 -7.82 -10.93
C THR A 75 -10.76 -9.08 -11.72
N PRO A 76 -10.84 -8.99 -13.07
CA PRO A 76 -10.99 -10.19 -13.92
C PRO A 76 -9.86 -11.21 -13.78
N VAL A 77 -8.67 -10.80 -13.31
CA VAL A 77 -7.55 -11.71 -13.05
C VAL A 77 -7.90 -12.76 -12.00
N ALA A 78 -8.67 -12.39 -10.97
CA ALA A 78 -9.14 -13.32 -9.95
C ALA A 78 -10.01 -14.44 -10.54
N ASP A 79 -10.93 -14.08 -11.43
CA ASP A 79 -11.79 -15.06 -12.10
C ASP A 79 -10.95 -15.94 -13.05
N ARG A 80 -10.00 -15.34 -13.76
CA ARG A 80 -9.07 -16.08 -14.62
C ARG A 80 -8.25 -17.10 -13.84
N VAL A 81 -7.71 -16.74 -12.68
CA VAL A 81 -6.97 -17.65 -11.79
C VAL A 81 -7.82 -18.86 -11.39
N MET A 82 -9.09 -18.64 -11.08
CA MET A 82 -10.02 -19.72 -10.76
C MET A 82 -10.30 -20.65 -11.98
N GLU A 83 -10.43 -20.09 -13.17
CA GLU A 83 -10.65 -20.83 -14.42
C GLU A 83 -9.47 -21.72 -14.82
N LEU A 84 -8.24 -21.34 -14.50
CA LEU A 84 -7.03 -22.13 -14.79
C LEU A 84 -7.05 -23.52 -14.14
N GLY A 85 -7.81 -23.72 -13.07
CA GLY A 85 -7.93 -25.01 -12.36
C GLY A 85 -6.60 -25.52 -11.77
N ARG A 86 -5.66 -24.62 -11.49
CA ARG A 86 -4.35 -24.95 -10.91
C ARG A 86 -4.38 -24.80 -9.39
N PRO A 87 -3.46 -25.46 -8.67
CA PRO A 87 -3.29 -25.20 -7.23
C PRO A 87 -2.99 -23.71 -6.98
N ILE A 88 -3.74 -23.08 -6.07
CA ILE A 88 -3.63 -21.66 -5.76
C ILE A 88 -2.97 -21.50 -4.40
N VAL A 89 -1.93 -20.67 -4.34
CA VAL A 89 -1.47 -19.97 -3.13
C VAL A 89 -1.99 -18.55 -3.25
N LEU A 90 -2.80 -18.14 -2.28
CA LEU A 90 -3.43 -16.82 -2.25
C LEU A 90 -2.61 -15.89 -1.35
N ASN A 91 -1.90 -14.93 -1.93
CA ASN A 91 -1.25 -13.84 -1.18
C ASN A 91 -2.21 -12.67 -1.08
N TYR A 92 -2.66 -12.37 0.12
CA TYR A 92 -3.71 -11.39 0.39
C TYR A 92 -3.13 -10.10 0.97
N HIS A 93 -3.18 -9.03 0.16
CA HIS A 93 -2.66 -7.70 0.47
C HIS A 93 -3.73 -6.74 1.02
N ASN A 94 -4.85 -7.28 1.43
CA ASN A 94 -6.05 -6.59 1.87
C ASN A 94 -6.89 -5.97 0.74
N VAL A 95 -8.20 -6.08 0.88
CA VAL A 95 -9.18 -5.36 0.06
C VAL A 95 -9.89 -4.35 0.96
N THR A 96 -9.60 -3.08 0.78
CA THR A 96 -10.19 -1.98 1.56
C THR A 96 -11.73 -2.11 1.60
N PRO A 97 -12.38 -1.96 2.77
CA PRO A 97 -13.83 -1.96 2.86
C PRO A 97 -14.46 -0.88 1.95
N PRO A 98 -15.46 -1.26 1.12
CA PRO A 98 -16.05 -0.35 0.13
C PRO A 98 -16.72 0.88 0.77
N GLU A 99 -17.10 0.80 2.04
CA GLU A 99 -17.77 1.86 2.80
C GLU A 99 -16.97 3.16 2.82
N PHE A 100 -15.65 3.08 2.84
CA PHE A 100 -14.78 4.26 2.78
C PHE A 100 -14.97 5.06 1.50
N PHE A 101 -15.30 4.40 0.38
CA PHE A 101 -15.41 5.03 -0.93
C PHE A 101 -16.84 5.37 -1.37
N ASN A 102 -17.87 4.88 -0.67
CA ASN A 102 -19.28 5.05 -1.08
C ASN A 102 -19.69 6.51 -1.35
N ARG A 103 -19.12 7.46 -0.59
CA ARG A 103 -19.45 8.90 -0.72
C ARG A 103 -18.54 9.65 -1.70
N PHE A 104 -17.41 9.07 -2.06
CA PHE A 104 -16.36 9.78 -2.80
C PHE A 104 -16.13 9.21 -4.21
N GLU A 105 -16.20 7.88 -4.36
CA GLU A 105 -15.91 7.24 -5.63
C GLU A 105 -16.66 5.91 -5.73
N HIS A 106 -17.89 5.97 -6.24
CA HIS A 106 -18.77 4.81 -6.27
C HIS A 106 -18.22 3.65 -7.12
N SER A 107 -17.54 3.94 -8.22
CA SER A 107 -16.91 2.94 -9.07
C SER A 107 -15.86 2.12 -8.31
N VAL A 108 -15.04 2.78 -7.51
CA VAL A 108 -14.04 2.13 -6.63
C VAL A 108 -14.74 1.31 -5.55
N ALA A 109 -15.81 1.83 -4.92
CA ALA A 109 -16.57 1.06 -3.93
C ALA A 109 -17.14 -0.22 -4.52
N VAL A 110 -17.68 -0.20 -5.74
CA VAL A 110 -18.19 -1.39 -6.44
C VAL A 110 -17.07 -2.39 -6.73
N GLU A 111 -15.91 -1.92 -7.19
CA GLU A 111 -14.72 -2.76 -7.43
C GLU A 111 -14.25 -3.44 -6.14
N LEU A 112 -14.12 -2.69 -5.05
CA LEU A 112 -13.72 -3.23 -3.74
C LEU A 112 -14.73 -4.24 -3.21
N ALA A 113 -16.05 -3.96 -3.33
CA ALA A 113 -17.09 -4.91 -2.97
C ALA A 113 -17.01 -6.20 -3.82
N HIS A 114 -16.66 -6.08 -5.09
CA HIS A 114 -16.39 -7.24 -5.95
C HIS A 114 -15.19 -8.03 -5.45
N GLY A 115 -14.07 -7.36 -5.13
CA GLY A 115 -12.86 -7.98 -4.59
C GLY A 115 -13.11 -8.77 -3.30
N ARG A 116 -13.93 -8.24 -2.38
CA ARG A 116 -14.31 -8.96 -1.16
C ARG A 116 -15.17 -10.21 -1.44
N ARG A 117 -16.00 -10.19 -2.47
CA ARG A 117 -16.72 -11.41 -2.92
C ARG A 117 -15.75 -12.42 -3.55
N GLN A 118 -14.78 -11.94 -4.34
CA GLN A 118 -13.74 -12.80 -4.93
C GLN A 118 -12.85 -13.41 -3.84
N LEU A 119 -12.50 -12.66 -2.79
CA LEU A 119 -11.73 -13.15 -1.65
C LEU A 119 -12.33 -14.44 -1.07
N ARG A 120 -13.65 -14.47 -0.83
CA ARG A 120 -14.31 -15.67 -0.30
C ARG A 120 -14.17 -16.87 -1.23
N ARG A 121 -14.36 -16.69 -2.55
CA ARG A 121 -14.24 -17.78 -3.52
C ARG A 121 -12.79 -18.29 -3.62
N LEU A 122 -11.83 -17.36 -3.64
CA LEU A 122 -10.41 -17.67 -3.68
C LEU A 122 -9.96 -18.39 -2.40
N SER A 123 -10.36 -17.92 -1.22
CA SER A 123 -10.02 -18.51 0.08
C SER A 123 -10.50 -19.96 0.18
N LEU A 124 -11.69 -20.27 -0.31
CA LEU A 124 -12.24 -21.64 -0.32
C LEU A 124 -11.49 -22.56 -1.31
N ALA A 125 -10.89 -22.02 -2.37
CA ALA A 125 -10.18 -22.77 -3.39
C ALA A 125 -8.65 -22.84 -3.12
N ALA A 126 -8.10 -21.94 -2.31
CA ALA A 126 -6.68 -21.86 -2.05
C ALA A 126 -6.18 -23.07 -1.23
N ARG A 127 -5.02 -23.57 -1.58
CA ARG A 127 -4.28 -24.56 -0.78
C ARG A 127 -3.58 -23.94 0.42
N LEU A 128 -3.19 -22.68 0.28
CA LEU A 128 -2.55 -21.87 1.31
C LEU A 128 -2.96 -20.41 1.10
N GLY A 129 -3.36 -19.74 2.17
CA GLY A 129 -3.53 -18.30 2.23
C GLY A 129 -2.34 -17.67 2.97
N ILE A 130 -1.77 -16.64 2.39
CA ILE A 130 -0.69 -15.84 2.96
C ILE A 130 -1.26 -14.45 3.24
N GLY A 131 -1.23 -14.00 4.49
CA GLY A 131 -1.54 -12.62 4.85
C GLY A 131 -0.25 -11.83 5.08
N ASP A 132 -0.21 -10.56 4.65
CA ASP A 132 0.94 -9.68 4.93
C ASP A 132 1.04 -9.32 6.41
N SER A 133 -0.02 -9.56 7.18
CA SER A 133 -0.15 -9.31 8.61
C SER A 133 -1.14 -10.30 9.24
N SER A 134 -1.13 -10.41 10.56
CA SER A 134 -2.13 -11.18 11.31
C SER A 134 -3.56 -10.64 11.09
N PHE A 135 -3.69 -9.33 10.85
CA PHE A 135 -4.97 -8.74 10.46
C PHE A 135 -5.45 -9.32 9.11
N ASN A 136 -4.60 -9.36 8.09
CA ASN A 136 -4.93 -9.95 6.79
C ASN A 136 -5.20 -11.45 6.88
N GLU A 137 -4.41 -12.18 7.69
CA GLU A 137 -4.65 -13.60 7.96
C GLU A 137 -6.03 -13.84 8.58
N SER A 138 -6.44 -12.99 9.53
CA SER A 138 -7.77 -13.09 10.17
C SER A 138 -8.91 -12.95 9.14
N GLU A 139 -8.76 -12.06 8.16
CA GLU A 139 -9.73 -11.91 7.05
C GLU A 139 -9.74 -13.15 6.13
N LEU A 140 -8.57 -13.77 5.85
CA LEU A 140 -8.49 -15.03 5.10
C LEU A 140 -9.22 -16.17 5.81
N ILE A 141 -9.00 -16.31 7.12
CA ILE A 141 -9.68 -17.31 7.96
C ILE A 141 -11.20 -17.06 7.94
N ALA A 142 -11.63 -15.81 8.15
CA ALA A 142 -13.04 -15.43 8.10
C ALA A 142 -13.67 -15.67 6.71
N ALA A 143 -12.87 -15.57 5.64
CA ALA A 143 -13.30 -15.88 4.27
C ALA A 143 -13.35 -17.40 3.98
N GLY A 144 -12.88 -18.26 4.90
CA GLY A 144 -12.94 -19.72 4.82
C GLY A 144 -11.66 -20.41 4.32
N CYS A 145 -10.51 -19.73 4.33
CA CYS A 145 -9.24 -20.36 4.05
C CYS A 145 -8.85 -21.29 5.22
N THR A 146 -8.53 -22.55 4.90
CA THR A 146 -8.29 -23.60 5.92
C THR A 146 -6.83 -23.72 6.35
N HIS A 147 -5.91 -23.25 5.51
CA HIS A 147 -4.48 -23.25 5.80
C HIS A 147 -3.96 -21.85 5.54
N THR A 148 -3.50 -21.17 6.58
CA THR A 148 -3.02 -19.80 6.51
C THR A 148 -1.66 -19.63 7.18
N CYS A 149 -0.94 -18.62 6.80
CA CYS A 149 0.25 -18.14 7.48
C CYS A 149 0.42 -16.63 7.25
N VAL A 150 1.20 -15.99 8.12
CA VAL A 150 1.63 -14.62 7.95
C VAL A 150 3.01 -14.60 7.33
N VAL A 151 3.14 -13.89 6.21
CA VAL A 151 4.43 -13.56 5.60
C VAL A 151 4.39 -12.08 5.24
N PRO A 152 5.12 -11.23 5.96
CA PRO A 152 5.13 -9.79 5.71
C PRO A 152 5.60 -9.44 4.30
N ILE A 153 5.21 -8.25 3.83
CA ILE A 153 5.71 -7.71 2.56
C ILE A 153 7.25 -7.67 2.61
N LEU A 154 7.87 -8.19 1.55
CA LEU A 154 9.33 -8.10 1.38
C LEU A 154 9.70 -6.63 1.22
N PHE A 155 10.40 -6.10 2.20
CA PHE A 155 10.90 -4.73 2.21
C PHE A 155 12.42 -4.77 2.23
N ASP A 156 13.03 -4.37 1.12
CA ASP A 156 14.48 -4.30 0.98
C ASP A 156 14.97 -2.87 1.23
N HIS A 157 15.41 -2.63 2.45
CA HIS A 157 15.92 -1.33 2.88
C HIS A 157 17.26 -0.95 2.22
N ASP A 158 18.01 -1.93 1.70
CA ASP A 158 19.30 -1.68 1.04
C ASP A 158 19.11 -1.08 -0.38
N THR A 159 17.89 -1.20 -0.93
CA THR A 159 17.55 -0.61 -2.24
C THR A 159 17.04 0.82 -2.15
N LEU A 160 16.78 1.32 -0.93
CA LEU A 160 16.30 2.69 -0.75
C LEU A 160 17.40 3.71 -1.10
N PRO A 161 17.07 4.79 -1.84
CA PRO A 161 18.03 5.82 -2.18
C PRO A 161 18.59 6.52 -0.94
N THR A 162 19.87 6.82 -0.95
CA THR A 162 20.48 7.70 0.04
C THR A 162 19.97 9.14 -0.18
N PRO A 163 19.46 9.82 0.86
CA PRO A 163 18.98 11.19 0.73
C PRO A 163 20.04 12.14 0.22
N ASP A 164 19.67 13.08 -0.68
CA ASP A 164 20.54 14.16 -1.15
C ASP A 164 20.56 15.30 -0.10
N PRO A 165 21.72 15.59 0.54
CA PRO A 165 21.80 16.62 1.56
C PRO A 165 21.37 18.00 1.06
N THR A 166 21.59 18.32 -0.23
CA THR A 166 21.20 19.60 -0.83
C THR A 166 19.69 19.73 -0.92
N HIS A 167 19.00 18.67 -1.39
CA HIS A 167 17.55 18.65 -1.45
C HIS A 167 16.91 18.63 -0.07
N VAL A 168 17.47 17.85 0.86
CA VAL A 168 17.02 17.81 2.27
C VAL A 168 17.09 19.21 2.89
N ALA A 169 18.21 19.91 2.73
CA ALA A 169 18.35 21.30 3.21
C ALA A 169 17.30 22.22 2.56
N ALA A 170 17.12 22.13 1.24
CA ALA A 170 16.15 22.95 0.52
C ALA A 170 14.70 22.68 0.94
N ILE A 171 14.35 21.44 1.34
CA ILE A 171 13.03 21.11 1.90
C ILE A 171 12.87 21.75 3.28
N ARG A 172 13.87 21.59 4.16
CA ARG A 172 13.85 22.15 5.52
C ARG A 172 13.78 23.68 5.52
N ASP A 173 14.50 24.34 4.63
CA ASP A 173 14.53 25.80 4.54
C ASP A 173 13.19 26.43 4.10
N ARG A 174 12.28 25.63 3.55
CA ARG A 174 10.91 26.08 3.18
C ARG A 174 10.00 26.28 4.38
N HIS A 175 10.29 25.63 5.50
CA HIS A 175 9.45 25.59 6.68
C HIS A 175 10.23 26.03 7.91
N ARG A 176 9.60 26.87 8.75
CA ARG A 176 10.25 27.41 9.97
C ARG A 176 10.01 26.56 11.21
N GLY A 177 8.86 25.89 11.24
CA GLY A 177 8.41 25.06 12.36
C GLY A 177 8.53 23.57 12.08
N PRO A 178 7.98 22.72 12.96
CA PRO A 178 7.99 21.27 12.82
C PRO A 178 7.37 20.83 11.49
N HIS A 179 8.04 19.89 10.82
CA HIS A 179 7.63 19.36 9.53
C HIS A 179 7.06 17.94 9.69
N TRP A 180 5.76 17.79 9.53
CA TRP A 180 5.05 16.51 9.53
C TRP A 180 4.99 15.92 8.12
N LEU A 181 5.16 14.62 8.03
CA LEU A 181 5.13 13.86 6.79
C LEU A 181 4.06 12.76 6.85
N PHE A 182 3.27 12.66 5.79
CA PHE A 182 2.44 11.50 5.47
C PHE A 182 2.81 10.99 4.08
N VAL A 183 2.92 9.67 3.92
CA VAL A 183 3.16 9.00 2.63
C VAL A 183 2.10 7.96 2.38
N GLY A 184 1.48 8.01 1.22
CA GLY A 184 0.44 7.08 0.78
C GLY A 184 -0.58 7.73 -0.15
N ARG A 185 -1.41 6.93 -0.80
CA ARG A 185 -2.48 7.46 -1.65
C ARG A 185 -3.36 8.43 -0.87
N ILE A 186 -3.76 9.50 -1.51
CA ILE A 186 -4.76 10.42 -0.92
C ILE A 186 -6.14 9.78 -1.12
N ALA A 187 -6.62 9.10 -0.07
CA ALA A 187 -7.79 8.24 -0.12
C ALA A 187 -8.58 8.28 1.20
N PRO A 188 -9.91 8.06 1.17
CA PRO A 188 -10.75 8.18 2.36
C PRO A 188 -10.32 7.30 3.54
N ASN A 189 -9.90 6.07 3.27
CA ASN A 189 -9.41 5.13 4.29
C ASN A 189 -8.06 5.53 4.91
N LYS A 190 -7.34 6.48 4.30
CA LYS A 190 -6.08 7.03 4.82
C LYS A 190 -6.32 8.25 5.72
N ALA A 191 -7.54 8.73 5.78
CA ALA A 191 -8.04 9.76 6.70
C ALA A 191 -7.17 11.03 6.79
N GLN A 192 -6.67 11.55 5.66
CA GLN A 192 -5.88 12.80 5.64
C GLN A 192 -6.67 13.98 6.23
N HIS A 193 -8.00 13.93 6.22
CA HIS A 193 -8.84 14.96 6.87
C HIS A 193 -8.58 15.04 8.37
N ASP A 194 -8.28 13.92 9.06
CA ASP A 194 -7.94 13.92 10.48
C ASP A 194 -6.55 14.53 10.71
N LEU A 195 -5.58 14.27 9.82
CA LEU A 195 -4.25 14.91 9.89
C LEU A 195 -4.35 16.42 9.70
N ILE A 196 -5.23 16.89 8.79
CA ILE A 196 -5.51 18.32 8.59
C ILE A 196 -6.13 18.93 9.84
N GLY A 197 -7.09 18.24 10.47
CA GLY A 197 -7.67 18.66 11.75
C GLY A 197 -6.63 18.72 12.87
N ALA A 198 -5.79 17.70 12.99
CA ALA A 198 -4.71 17.65 13.98
C ALA A 198 -3.68 18.78 13.76
N LEU A 199 -3.34 19.09 12.49
CA LEU A 199 -2.49 20.21 12.14
C LEU A 199 -3.08 21.56 12.59
N ALA A 200 -4.38 21.77 12.38
CA ALA A 200 -5.06 22.99 12.82
C ALA A 200 -4.94 23.20 14.34
N ILE A 201 -5.09 22.12 15.11
CA ILE A 201 -4.96 22.12 16.57
C ILE A 201 -3.49 22.38 16.96
N ALA A 202 -2.53 21.71 16.33
CA ALA A 202 -1.12 21.87 16.60
C ALA A 202 -0.66 23.32 16.34
N ARG A 203 -1.04 23.92 15.21
CA ARG A 203 -0.71 25.29 14.86
C ARG A 203 -1.32 26.31 15.83
N ARG A 204 -2.54 26.04 16.30
CA ARG A 204 -3.24 26.94 17.22
C ARG A 204 -2.68 26.91 18.65
N HIS A 205 -2.23 25.75 19.12
CA HIS A 205 -1.95 25.52 20.54
C HIS A 205 -0.46 25.24 20.85
N HIS A 206 0.34 24.90 19.84
CA HIS A 206 1.74 24.52 20.02
C HIS A 206 2.69 25.37 19.19
N ASP A 207 2.71 25.19 17.88
CA ASP A 207 3.61 25.92 17.00
C ASP A 207 2.88 26.36 15.72
N PRO A 208 2.67 27.68 15.50
CA PRO A 208 1.96 28.22 14.36
C PRO A 208 2.67 27.98 13.02
N ASP A 209 3.96 27.64 13.04
CA ASP A 209 4.76 27.37 11.85
C ASP A 209 4.80 25.89 11.48
N THR A 210 4.11 24.98 12.22
CA THR A 210 4.01 23.56 11.88
C THR A 210 3.48 23.38 10.45
N HIS A 211 4.13 22.52 9.67
CA HIS A 211 3.79 22.22 8.28
C HIS A 211 3.51 20.73 8.06
N LEU A 212 2.59 20.39 7.17
CA LEU A 212 2.26 19.01 6.79
C LEU A 212 2.51 18.79 5.29
N THR A 213 3.37 17.83 4.96
CA THR A 213 3.53 17.34 3.59
C THR A 213 2.80 16.03 3.41
N LEU A 214 1.93 15.96 2.39
CA LEU A 214 1.15 14.80 1.99
C LEU A 214 1.67 14.31 0.63
N ILE A 215 2.35 13.15 0.65
CA ILE A 215 2.96 12.55 -0.55
C ILE A 215 2.07 11.42 -1.04
N GLY A 216 1.67 11.49 -2.31
CA GLY A 216 0.93 10.45 -3.02
C GLY A 216 -0.15 10.98 -3.95
N SER A 217 -0.55 10.15 -4.89
CA SER A 217 -1.61 10.50 -5.85
C SER A 217 -3.01 10.37 -5.24
N PRO A 218 -3.95 11.23 -5.64
CA PRO A 218 -5.34 11.10 -5.22
C PRO A 218 -5.99 9.84 -5.84
N ALA A 219 -6.65 9.05 -4.99
CA ALA A 219 -7.47 7.92 -5.41
C ALA A 219 -8.88 8.35 -5.83
N SER A 220 -9.31 9.55 -5.42
CA SER A 220 -10.61 10.15 -5.75
C SER A 220 -10.47 11.67 -5.83
N ALA A 221 -10.92 12.25 -6.95
CA ALA A 221 -10.98 13.69 -7.12
C ALA A 221 -11.97 14.34 -6.12
N HIS A 222 -13.08 13.66 -5.82
CA HIS A 222 -14.06 14.17 -4.86
C HIS A 222 -13.50 14.26 -3.44
N TYR A 223 -12.75 13.21 -3.01
CA TYR A 223 -12.10 13.27 -1.71
C TYR A 223 -11.02 14.35 -1.66
N ARG A 224 -10.20 14.48 -2.72
CA ARG A 224 -9.22 15.57 -2.81
C ARG A 224 -9.87 16.95 -2.72
N ASN A 225 -10.95 17.20 -3.45
CA ASN A 225 -11.69 18.45 -3.36
C ASN A 225 -12.25 18.70 -1.96
N THR A 226 -12.72 17.63 -1.26
CA THR A 226 -13.18 17.75 0.13
C THR A 226 -12.05 18.21 1.05
N LEU A 227 -10.84 17.68 0.87
CA LEU A 227 -9.66 18.12 1.63
C LEU A 227 -9.31 19.57 1.32
N ASP A 228 -9.36 20.01 0.05
CA ASP A 228 -9.11 21.40 -0.34
C ASP A 228 -10.11 22.37 0.31
N HIS A 229 -11.39 21.99 0.37
CA HIS A 229 -12.40 22.78 1.10
C HIS A 229 -12.13 22.84 2.60
N LEU A 230 -11.71 21.72 3.22
CA LEU A 230 -11.37 21.68 4.64
C LEU A 230 -10.17 22.58 4.95
N ILE A 231 -9.12 22.51 4.12
CA ILE A 231 -7.91 23.31 4.24
C ILE A 231 -8.24 24.82 4.18
N ASN A 232 -9.06 25.21 3.19
CA ASN A 232 -9.51 26.60 3.06
C ASN A 232 -10.35 27.05 4.26
N HIS A 233 -11.25 26.18 4.76
CA HIS A 233 -12.11 26.50 5.91
C HIS A 233 -11.32 26.68 7.21
N LEU A 234 -10.19 25.99 7.34
CA LEU A 234 -9.31 26.04 8.51
C LEU A 234 -8.15 27.04 8.35
N ASP A 235 -8.11 27.82 7.26
CA ASP A 235 -7.03 28.77 6.93
C ASP A 235 -5.62 28.10 6.93
N LEU A 236 -5.51 26.88 6.37
CA LEU A 236 -4.27 26.10 6.35
C LEU A 236 -3.58 26.04 4.97
N THR A 237 -3.97 26.90 4.03
CA THR A 237 -3.46 26.83 2.63
C THR A 237 -1.95 26.89 2.55
N ASP A 238 -1.30 27.70 3.38
CA ASP A 238 0.15 27.85 3.41
C ASP A 238 0.87 26.81 4.31
N ALA A 239 0.10 25.97 5.02
CA ALA A 239 0.60 25.01 5.99
C ALA A 239 0.61 23.57 5.47
N ILE A 240 0.09 23.33 4.26
CA ILE A 240 -0.05 21.97 3.70
C ILE A 240 0.47 21.93 2.28
N THR A 241 1.33 20.94 2.01
CA THR A 241 1.82 20.66 0.66
C THR A 241 1.34 19.28 0.20
N PHE A 242 0.74 19.22 -0.98
CA PHE A 242 0.51 17.98 -1.72
C PHE A 242 1.52 17.87 -2.85
N THR A 243 2.36 16.87 -2.81
CA THR A 243 3.38 16.68 -3.85
C THR A 243 2.88 15.89 -5.07
N GLY A 244 1.79 15.12 -4.91
CA GLY A 244 1.47 14.04 -5.84
C GLY A 244 2.47 12.89 -5.75
N SER A 245 2.59 12.08 -6.81
CA SER A 245 3.64 11.06 -6.89
C SER A 245 4.98 11.71 -7.20
N ILE A 246 6.00 11.29 -6.48
CA ILE A 246 7.39 11.74 -6.63
C ILE A 246 8.30 10.54 -6.92
N THR A 247 9.57 10.77 -7.21
CA THR A 247 10.57 9.72 -7.38
C THR A 247 11.01 9.16 -6.03
N ASP A 248 11.57 7.95 -6.02
CA ASP A 248 12.07 7.32 -4.78
C ASP A 248 13.18 8.17 -4.14
N GLN A 249 14.03 8.81 -4.95
CA GLN A 249 15.04 9.76 -4.45
C GLN A 249 14.40 10.92 -3.70
N HIS A 250 13.38 11.56 -4.29
CA HIS A 250 12.70 12.67 -3.61
C HIS A 250 11.91 12.19 -2.40
N LEU A 251 11.39 10.96 -2.42
CA LEU A 251 10.72 10.35 -1.26
C LEU A 251 11.71 10.19 -0.09
N ALA A 252 12.90 9.65 -0.34
CA ALA A 252 13.96 9.55 0.66
C ALA A 252 14.39 10.92 1.22
N ASP A 253 14.47 11.95 0.35
CA ASP A 253 14.79 13.32 0.76
C ASP A 253 13.72 13.90 1.69
N HIS A 254 12.42 13.63 1.42
CA HIS A 254 11.32 14.07 2.29
C HIS A 254 11.31 13.35 3.63
N TYR A 255 11.57 12.03 3.67
CA TYR A 255 11.71 11.31 4.94
C TYR A 255 12.87 11.87 5.78
N ALA A 256 14.00 12.17 5.14
CA ALA A 256 15.17 12.73 5.84
C ALA A 256 14.98 14.20 6.27
N ALA A 257 14.09 14.93 5.60
CA ALA A 257 13.82 16.34 5.92
C ALA A 257 12.75 16.53 7.00
N ALA A 258 11.86 15.57 7.20
CA ALA A 258 10.77 15.65 8.15
C ALA A 258 11.23 15.46 9.61
N ASP A 259 10.42 15.97 10.54
CA ASP A 259 10.63 15.82 11.99
C ASP A 259 9.69 14.76 12.58
N LEU A 260 8.58 14.44 11.90
CA LEU A 260 7.58 13.49 12.36
C LEU A 260 6.91 12.82 11.16
N PHE A 261 6.85 11.49 11.16
CA PHE A 261 5.93 10.74 10.31
C PHE A 261 4.59 10.56 11.04
N THR A 262 3.48 10.88 10.36
CA THR A 262 2.16 10.75 10.97
C THR A 262 1.19 10.02 10.04
N SER A 263 0.38 9.13 10.61
CA SER A 263 -0.68 8.42 9.89
C SER A 263 -1.96 8.36 10.70
N ALA A 264 -3.05 8.82 10.09
CA ALA A 264 -4.40 8.69 10.64
C ALA A 264 -5.21 7.60 9.93
N SER A 265 -4.56 6.68 9.22
CA SER A 265 -5.24 5.65 8.43
C SER A 265 -6.22 4.84 9.26
N ASP A 266 -7.46 4.68 8.76
CA ASP A 266 -8.50 3.85 9.38
C ASP A 266 -8.39 2.39 8.93
N HIS A 267 -7.65 2.12 7.86
CA HIS A 267 -7.54 0.77 7.32
C HIS A 267 -6.24 0.58 6.53
N GLU A 268 -5.43 -0.38 6.96
CA GLU A 268 -4.17 -0.79 6.36
C GLU A 268 -4.04 -2.31 6.36
N GLY A 269 -3.51 -2.88 5.27
CA GLY A 269 -3.15 -4.30 5.23
C GLY A 269 -1.78 -4.60 5.83
N PHE A 270 -0.84 -3.62 5.74
CA PHE A 270 0.52 -3.70 6.28
C PHE A 270 1.07 -2.31 6.63
N CYS A 271 1.06 -1.36 5.70
CA CYS A 271 1.57 0.00 5.84
C CYS A 271 3.09 0.13 5.68
N VAL A 272 3.62 -0.17 4.49
CA VAL A 272 5.05 -0.03 4.14
C VAL A 272 5.65 1.34 4.54
N PRO A 273 4.96 2.50 4.42
CA PRO A 273 5.50 3.79 4.84
C PRO A 273 5.97 3.88 6.30
N LEU A 274 5.47 3.00 7.20
CA LEU A 274 6.00 2.91 8.57
C LEU A 274 7.43 2.35 8.58
N LEU A 275 7.71 1.33 7.75
CA LEU A 275 9.05 0.75 7.63
C LEU A 275 10.03 1.75 7.01
N GLU A 276 9.59 2.53 6.02
CA GLU A 276 10.38 3.61 5.43
C GLU A 276 10.71 4.68 6.47
N ALA A 277 9.72 5.11 7.28
CA ALA A 277 9.93 6.05 8.36
C ALA A 277 10.92 5.52 9.43
N MET A 278 10.81 4.24 9.80
CA MET A 278 11.75 3.56 10.72
C MET A 278 13.16 3.53 10.13
N HIS A 279 13.31 3.19 8.84
CA HIS A 279 14.62 3.21 8.16
C HIS A 279 15.29 4.59 8.27
N HIS A 280 14.52 5.65 8.07
CA HIS A 280 14.99 7.03 8.21
C HIS A 280 15.05 7.52 9.66
N ARG A 281 14.77 6.68 10.66
CA ARG A 281 14.77 6.99 12.11
C ARG A 281 13.87 8.17 12.45
N LEU A 282 12.81 8.34 11.70
CA LEU A 282 11.84 9.42 11.91
C LEU A 282 10.89 9.02 13.04
N PRO A 283 10.64 9.89 14.04
CA PRO A 283 9.59 9.65 15.02
C PRO A 283 8.25 9.38 14.34
N ILE A 284 7.49 8.45 14.89
CA ILE A 284 6.21 8.01 14.27
C ILE A 284 5.07 8.20 15.26
N VAL A 285 3.95 8.79 14.77
CA VAL A 285 2.66 8.82 15.46
C VAL A 285 1.60 8.28 14.50
N ALA A 286 0.94 7.18 14.86
CA ALA A 286 0.00 6.53 13.97
C ALA A 286 -1.29 6.09 14.68
N HIS A 287 -2.41 6.09 13.95
CA HIS A 287 -3.68 5.56 14.43
C HIS A 287 -3.61 4.02 14.50
N ALA A 288 -4.04 3.47 15.64
CA ALA A 288 -4.02 2.04 15.93
C ALA A 288 -5.16 1.30 15.22
N ALA A 289 -5.11 1.23 13.88
CA ALA A 289 -6.15 0.59 13.07
C ALA A 289 -5.59 -0.56 12.21
N ALA A 290 -6.35 -1.64 12.11
CA ALA A 290 -6.06 -2.81 11.27
C ALA A 290 -4.64 -3.36 11.52
N ALA A 291 -3.75 -3.42 10.52
CA ALA A 291 -2.39 -3.94 10.67
C ALA A 291 -1.38 -2.94 11.27
N VAL A 292 -1.75 -1.66 11.46
CA VAL A 292 -0.81 -0.62 11.95
C VAL A 292 -0.15 -0.99 13.27
N PRO A 293 -0.86 -1.50 14.31
CA PRO A 293 -0.21 -1.89 15.57
C PRO A 293 0.83 -2.99 15.41
N GLU A 294 0.58 -3.96 14.53
CA GLU A 294 1.52 -5.07 14.25
C GLU A 294 2.77 -4.58 13.51
N THR A 295 2.59 -3.71 12.51
CA THR A 295 3.70 -3.20 11.69
C THR A 295 4.57 -2.19 12.45
N LEU A 296 3.95 -1.35 13.31
CA LEU A 296 4.68 -0.34 14.07
C LEU A 296 5.34 -0.91 15.33
N ASP A 297 4.69 -1.88 15.98
CA ASP A 297 5.12 -2.47 17.25
C ASP A 297 5.49 -1.37 18.28
N ASP A 298 6.68 -1.40 18.86
CA ASP A 298 7.19 -0.42 19.81
C ASP A 298 8.02 0.71 19.18
N ALA A 299 8.10 0.77 17.84
CA ALA A 299 8.90 1.75 17.11
C ALA A 299 8.29 3.17 17.04
N GLY A 300 7.10 3.40 17.62
CA GLY A 300 6.44 4.69 17.60
C GLY A 300 5.27 4.80 18.57
N LEU A 301 4.54 5.89 18.49
CA LEU A 301 3.36 6.14 19.32
C LEU A 301 2.08 5.76 18.56
N LEU A 302 1.25 4.94 19.22
CA LEU A 302 -0.09 4.58 18.76
C LEU A 302 -1.14 5.37 19.51
N TYR A 303 -2.16 5.86 18.82
CA TYR A 303 -3.35 6.44 19.42
C TYR A 303 -4.61 5.72 18.91
N THR A 304 -5.66 5.68 19.71
CA THR A 304 -6.92 4.97 19.43
C THR A 304 -8.10 5.91 19.17
N ASP A 305 -8.05 7.11 19.76
CA ASP A 305 -9.14 8.09 19.68
C ASP A 305 -8.77 9.23 18.71
N LYS A 306 -9.73 9.63 17.85
CA LYS A 306 -9.59 10.70 16.87
C LYS A 306 -10.45 11.91 17.22
#